data_396d23e67e20761f740492de47238b89
#
_entry.id   396d23e67e20761f740492de47238b89
#
_cell.length_a   1.000
_cell.length_b   1.000
_cell.length_c   1.000
_cell.angle_alpha   90.00
_cell.angle_beta   90.00
_cell.angle_gamma   90.00
#
_symmetry.space_group_name_H-M   'P 1'
#
loop_
_entity.id
_entity.type
_entity.pdbx_description
1 polymer ?
#
loop_
_entity_poly.entity_id
_entity_poly.type
_entity_poly.pdbx_seq_one_letter_code
_entity_poly.pdbx_strand_id
1 'polypeptide(L)'
;MPSSYGEDETFSNHRGNLMKFLANRKLASRISILTTIITFTGLLLLWLIVSSRVADMVENNITNQMIDAVESRAAIINDYVTSAEEYMTAFALGSEVLELLEHPDDAALLQRAQQYTEDFAAVKGIFEGLYIATPTTHVLTHTSEQAIGITTRSGDSLEEFQNTILAQPQLTNLGIMKSPGTGSMILSMYYPIFENDICIGYVGAGVYASRLMDSLLNLNI
;
A
#
# COMPACT_ATOMS: atom_id res chain seq x y z
N MET A 1 28.75 27.82 -109.58
CA MET A 1 28.78 26.56 -108.83
C MET A 1 29.26 26.89 -107.41
N PRO A 2 28.46 26.77 -106.41
CA PRO A 2 28.95 26.65 -105.04
C PRO A 2 28.43 25.38 -104.41
N SER A 3 29.27 24.74 -103.62
CA SER A 3 29.21 23.44 -102.99
C SER A 3 28.27 23.42 -101.78
N SER A 4 27.41 22.45 -101.81
CA SER A 4 26.64 22.01 -100.71
C SER A 4 27.49 21.10 -99.80
N TYR A 5 27.99 21.60 -98.70
CA TYR A 5 28.54 20.81 -97.58
C TYR A 5 28.42 21.61 -96.33
N GLY A 6 27.50 21.24 -95.47
CA GLY A 6 27.41 21.86 -94.17
C GLY A 6 26.17 21.48 -93.26
N GLU A 7 25.23 20.70 -93.76
CA GLU A 7 23.99 20.43 -92.95
C GLU A 7 23.91 19.07 -92.29
N ASP A 8 24.78 18.09 -92.56
CA ASP A 8 24.66 16.74 -92.02
C ASP A 8 25.38 16.51 -90.69
N GLU A 9 26.36 17.25 -90.29
CA GLU A 9 27.09 17.06 -89.03
C GLU A 9 26.36 17.60 -87.79
N THR A 10 25.54 18.60 -87.97
CA THR A 10 24.79 19.20 -86.78
C THR A 10 23.65 18.37 -86.38
N PHE A 11 22.99 17.62 -87.25
CA PHE A 11 21.88 16.68 -86.93
C PHE A 11 22.38 15.43 -86.23
N SER A 12 23.54 14.88 -86.54
CA SER A 12 24.11 13.68 -85.93
C SER A 12 24.51 13.92 -84.46
N ASN A 13 25.11 15.12 -84.19
CA ASN A 13 25.58 15.46 -82.86
C ASN A 13 24.42 15.72 -81.83
N HIS A 14 23.28 16.25 -82.33
CA HIS A 14 22.14 16.52 -81.50
C HIS A 14 21.40 15.22 -81.06
N ARG A 15 21.34 14.20 -81.98
CA ARG A 15 20.79 12.89 -81.61
C ARG A 15 21.64 12.08 -80.59
N GLY A 16 22.96 12.20 -80.69
CA GLY A 16 23.89 11.57 -79.74
C GLY A 16 23.82 12.16 -78.36
N ASN A 17 23.65 13.46 -78.25
CA ASN A 17 23.50 14.14 -76.93
C ASN A 17 22.10 13.89 -76.30
N LEU A 18 21.08 13.83 -77.15
CA LEU A 18 19.72 13.52 -76.62
C LEU A 18 19.61 12.08 -76.06
N MET A 19 20.24 11.10 -76.71
CA MET A 19 20.24 9.70 -76.28
C MET A 19 21.12 9.55 -75.02
N LYS A 20 22.25 10.22 -74.89
CA LYS A 20 23.04 10.23 -73.66
C LYS A 20 22.34 10.92 -72.51
N PHE A 21 21.61 12.01 -72.73
CA PHE A 21 20.79 12.68 -71.74
C PHE A 21 19.61 11.84 -71.25
N LEU A 22 18.96 11.12 -72.14
CA LEU A 22 17.87 10.16 -71.79
C LEU A 22 18.39 8.91 -71.07
N ALA A 23 19.56 8.42 -71.45
CA ALA A 23 20.22 7.31 -70.74
C ALA A 23 20.65 7.67 -69.32
N ASN A 24 21.20 8.88 -69.11
CA ASN A 24 21.58 9.39 -67.79
C ASN A 24 20.37 9.68 -66.92
N ARG A 25 19.24 10.16 -67.43
CA ARG A 25 17.99 10.30 -66.65
C ARG A 25 17.46 8.96 -66.15
N LYS A 26 17.53 7.91 -66.95
CA LYS A 26 17.11 6.57 -66.51
C LYS A 26 18.03 6.04 -65.41
N LEU A 27 19.30 6.28 -65.46
CA LEU A 27 20.27 5.87 -64.44
C LEU A 27 20.12 6.70 -63.13
N ALA A 28 19.98 8.01 -63.24
CA ALA A 28 19.74 8.89 -62.10
C ALA A 28 18.42 8.57 -61.38
N SER A 29 17.36 8.29 -62.12
CA SER A 29 16.05 7.89 -61.56
C SER A 29 16.15 6.54 -60.83
N ARG A 30 16.88 5.57 -61.36
CA ARG A 30 17.11 4.28 -60.69
C ARG A 30 17.88 4.42 -59.40
N ILE A 31 18.95 5.23 -59.39
CA ILE A 31 19.73 5.52 -58.19
C ILE A 31 18.86 6.23 -57.13
N SER A 32 18.08 7.22 -57.55
CA SER A 32 17.18 7.95 -56.66
C SER A 32 16.12 7.03 -56.02
N ILE A 33 15.50 6.14 -56.79
CA ILE A 33 14.53 5.18 -56.25
C ILE A 33 15.21 4.22 -55.29
N LEU A 34 16.40 3.71 -55.61
CA LEU A 34 17.13 2.78 -54.75
C LEU A 34 17.52 3.43 -53.41
N THR A 35 18.05 4.65 -53.43
CA THR A 35 18.37 5.38 -52.20
C THR A 35 17.14 5.70 -51.37
N THR A 36 16.02 6.07 -51.99
CA THR A 36 14.77 6.29 -51.28
C THR A 36 14.24 5.03 -50.59
N ILE A 37 14.30 3.89 -51.29
CA ILE A 37 13.90 2.59 -50.70
C ILE A 37 14.80 2.23 -49.52
N ILE A 38 16.12 2.35 -49.68
CA ILE A 38 17.07 2.04 -48.59
C ILE A 38 16.83 2.93 -47.37
N THR A 39 16.65 4.25 -47.60
CA THR A 39 16.41 5.20 -46.53
C THR A 39 15.07 4.93 -45.80
N PHE A 40 14.02 4.68 -46.59
CA PHE A 40 12.71 4.35 -46.03
C PHE A 40 12.72 3.05 -45.25
N THR A 41 13.38 1.99 -45.76
CA THR A 41 13.54 0.74 -45.05
C THR A 41 14.34 0.88 -43.74
N GLY A 42 15.42 1.66 -43.79
CA GLY A 42 16.24 2.00 -42.60
C GLY A 42 15.44 2.73 -41.53
N LEU A 43 14.64 3.74 -41.90
CA LEU A 43 13.77 4.48 -41.01
C LEU A 43 12.66 3.59 -40.42
N LEU A 44 12.07 2.70 -41.23
CA LEU A 44 11.06 1.76 -40.76
C LEU A 44 11.60 0.78 -39.72
N LEU A 45 12.80 0.22 -39.98
CA LEU A 45 13.47 -0.66 -39.03
C LEU A 45 13.83 0.05 -37.72
N LEU A 46 14.35 1.28 -37.83
CA LEU A 46 14.65 2.11 -36.66
C LEU A 46 13.39 2.39 -35.84
N TRP A 47 12.30 2.75 -36.53
CA TRP A 47 11.00 2.98 -35.85
C TRP A 47 10.48 1.75 -35.14
N LEU A 48 10.55 0.56 -35.75
CA LEU A 48 10.15 -0.71 -35.12
C LEU A 48 10.99 -1.03 -33.89
N ILE A 49 12.31 -0.86 -33.96
CA ILE A 49 13.22 -1.14 -32.84
C ILE A 49 12.95 -0.15 -31.68
N VAL A 50 12.82 1.13 -31.99
CA VAL A 50 12.57 2.16 -30.96
C VAL A 50 11.19 1.94 -30.34
N SER A 51 10.16 1.67 -31.15
CA SER A 51 8.79 1.44 -30.66
C SER A 51 8.71 0.24 -29.71
N SER A 52 9.36 -0.88 -30.04
CA SER A 52 9.39 -2.04 -29.16
C SER A 52 10.15 -1.77 -27.83
N ARG A 53 11.29 -1.10 -27.91
CA ARG A 53 12.08 -0.75 -26.71
C ARG A 53 11.36 0.25 -25.79
N VAL A 54 10.67 1.21 -26.36
CA VAL A 54 9.89 2.18 -25.58
C VAL A 54 8.69 1.49 -24.93
N ALA A 55 8.00 0.59 -25.63
CA ALA A 55 6.89 -0.17 -25.05
C ALA A 55 7.33 -1.01 -23.85
N ASP A 56 8.41 -1.78 -24.02
CA ASP A 56 8.98 -2.61 -22.94
C ASP A 56 9.44 -1.75 -21.74
N MET A 57 10.05 -0.59 -22.01
CA MET A 57 10.50 0.32 -20.94
C MET A 57 9.33 0.94 -20.18
N VAL A 58 8.28 1.34 -20.87
CA VAL A 58 7.09 1.93 -20.25
C VAL A 58 6.36 0.89 -19.40
N GLU A 59 6.17 -0.33 -19.92
CA GLU A 59 5.52 -1.42 -19.18
C GLU A 59 6.30 -1.79 -17.92
N ASN A 60 7.62 -1.99 -18.02
CA ASN A 60 8.46 -2.29 -16.87
C ASN A 60 8.49 -1.14 -15.84
N ASN A 61 8.52 0.12 -16.30
CA ASN A 61 8.52 1.27 -15.39
C ASN A 61 7.20 1.40 -14.63
N ILE A 62 6.06 1.22 -15.31
CA ILE A 62 4.74 1.25 -14.67
C ILE A 62 4.61 0.10 -13.67
N THR A 63 5.02 -1.10 -14.05
CA THR A 63 4.97 -2.27 -13.17
C THR A 63 5.81 -2.07 -11.91
N ASN A 64 7.04 -1.59 -12.05
CA ASN A 64 7.92 -1.33 -10.91
C ASN A 64 7.36 -0.21 -10.01
N GLN A 65 6.85 0.88 -10.57
CA GLN A 65 6.20 1.94 -9.79
C GLN A 65 4.97 1.44 -9.02
N MET A 66 4.18 0.55 -9.62
CA MET A 66 3.03 -0.05 -8.93
C MET A 66 3.48 -0.97 -7.80
N ILE A 67 4.53 -1.78 -7.99
CA ILE A 67 5.09 -2.64 -6.95
C ILE A 67 5.63 -1.78 -5.81
N ASP A 68 6.45 -0.78 -6.09
CA ASP A 68 7.03 0.12 -5.09
C ASP A 68 5.92 0.84 -4.29
N ALA A 69 4.85 1.28 -4.96
CA ALA A 69 3.72 1.91 -4.31
C ALA A 69 2.95 0.94 -3.38
N VAL A 70 2.76 -0.31 -3.80
CA VAL A 70 2.11 -1.35 -2.97
C VAL A 70 2.98 -1.71 -1.78
N GLU A 71 4.29 -1.91 -1.97
CA GLU A 71 5.23 -2.23 -0.90
C GLU A 71 5.32 -1.09 0.14
N SER A 72 5.37 0.16 -0.33
CA SER A 72 5.36 1.33 0.55
C SER A 72 4.08 1.40 1.39
N ARG A 73 2.92 1.14 0.79
CA ARG A 73 1.64 1.12 1.51
C ARG A 73 1.56 -0.04 2.50
N ALA A 74 2.05 -1.22 2.12
CA ALA A 74 2.12 -2.36 3.01
C ALA A 74 3.02 -2.10 4.23
N ALA A 75 4.15 -1.43 4.04
CA ALA A 75 5.03 -1.02 5.14
C ALA A 75 4.33 -0.09 6.12
N ILE A 76 3.60 0.93 5.64
CA ILE A 76 2.85 1.86 6.50
C ILE A 76 1.77 1.13 7.32
N ILE A 77 1.06 0.19 6.69
CA ILE A 77 0.08 -0.64 7.40
C ILE A 77 0.74 -1.45 8.50
N ASN A 78 1.85 -2.11 8.16
CA ASN A 78 2.60 -2.93 9.10
C ASN A 78 3.13 -2.08 10.28
N ASP A 79 3.73 -0.93 10.01
CA ASP A 79 4.24 -0.03 11.04
C ASP A 79 3.13 0.47 11.97
N TYR A 80 1.97 0.79 11.42
CA TYR A 80 0.82 1.22 12.21
C TYR A 80 0.31 0.10 13.13
N VAL A 81 0.15 -1.12 12.60
CA VAL A 81 -0.29 -2.29 13.35
C VAL A 81 0.72 -2.64 14.43
N THR A 82 2.01 -2.72 14.08
CA THR A 82 3.09 -3.03 15.03
C THR A 82 3.15 -2.00 16.15
N SER A 83 3.06 -0.70 15.82
CA SER A 83 3.04 0.36 16.85
C SER A 83 1.83 0.24 17.77
N ALA A 84 0.66 -0.10 17.25
CA ALA A 84 -0.53 -0.31 18.06
C ALA A 84 -0.40 -1.51 19.01
N GLU A 85 0.19 -2.60 18.53
CA GLU A 85 0.48 -3.81 19.32
C GLU A 85 1.51 -3.53 20.42
N GLU A 86 2.56 -2.77 20.11
CA GLU A 86 3.58 -2.33 21.09
C GLU A 86 2.96 -1.43 22.17
N TYR A 87 2.11 -0.47 21.80
CA TYR A 87 1.44 0.38 22.77
C TYR A 87 0.49 -0.40 23.67
N MET A 88 -0.27 -1.33 23.08
CA MET A 88 -1.15 -2.20 23.87
C MET A 88 -0.36 -3.08 24.85
N THR A 89 0.75 -3.65 24.38
CA THR A 89 1.66 -4.44 25.24
C THR A 89 2.24 -3.60 26.37
N ALA A 90 2.70 -2.38 26.06
CA ALA A 90 3.22 -1.46 27.06
C ALA A 90 2.17 -1.07 28.11
N PHE A 91 0.92 -0.85 27.70
CA PHE A 91 -0.18 -0.59 28.61
C PHE A 91 -0.49 -1.80 29.51
N ALA A 92 -0.60 -3.00 28.89
CA ALA A 92 -0.95 -4.22 29.58
C ALA A 92 0.07 -4.64 30.67
N LEU A 93 1.34 -4.29 30.46
CA LEU A 93 2.43 -4.56 31.41
C LEU A 93 2.63 -3.44 32.46
N GLY A 94 1.79 -2.42 32.43
CA GLY A 94 1.81 -1.33 33.42
C GLY A 94 1.46 -1.85 34.83
N SER A 95 2.13 -1.31 35.86
CA SER A 95 1.89 -1.68 37.26
C SER A 95 0.44 -1.48 37.67
N GLU A 96 -0.21 -0.43 37.18
CA GLU A 96 -1.59 -0.09 37.49
C GLU A 96 -2.57 -1.16 36.98
N VAL A 97 -2.26 -1.79 35.84
CA VAL A 97 -3.06 -2.86 35.26
C VAL A 97 -2.90 -4.14 36.07
N LEU A 98 -1.64 -4.51 36.39
CA LEU A 98 -1.31 -5.74 37.10
C LEU A 98 -1.87 -5.71 38.53
N GLU A 99 -1.61 -4.63 39.28
CA GLU A 99 -2.10 -4.47 40.65
C GLU A 99 -3.66 -4.47 40.73
N LEU A 100 -4.33 -3.83 39.73
CA LEU A 100 -5.80 -3.88 39.69
C LEU A 100 -6.33 -5.29 39.44
N LEU A 101 -5.72 -6.06 38.52
CA LEU A 101 -6.18 -7.41 38.21
C LEU A 101 -5.92 -8.42 39.35
N GLU A 102 -4.89 -8.19 40.17
CA GLU A 102 -4.63 -8.94 41.40
C GLU A 102 -5.66 -8.63 42.49
N HIS A 103 -6.15 -7.38 42.56
CA HIS A 103 -7.08 -6.90 43.59
C HIS A 103 -8.23 -6.08 42.95
N PRO A 104 -9.12 -6.72 42.18
CA PRO A 104 -10.14 -6.02 41.38
C PRO A 104 -11.22 -5.30 42.18
N ASP A 105 -11.37 -5.63 43.44
CA ASP A 105 -12.36 -5.02 44.36
C ASP A 105 -11.81 -3.80 45.12
N ASP A 106 -10.54 -3.47 44.97
CA ASP A 106 -9.94 -2.32 45.64
C ASP A 106 -10.27 -1.00 44.90
N ALA A 107 -11.08 -0.18 45.55
CA ALA A 107 -11.55 1.08 44.98
C ALA A 107 -10.41 2.10 44.65
N ALA A 108 -9.31 2.09 45.42
CA ALA A 108 -8.19 2.97 45.22
C ALA A 108 -7.37 2.53 43.97
N LEU A 109 -7.18 1.23 43.81
CA LEU A 109 -6.54 0.64 42.62
C LEU A 109 -7.39 0.88 41.38
N LEU A 110 -8.69 0.70 41.48
CA LEU A 110 -9.63 0.96 40.41
C LEU A 110 -9.55 2.41 39.90
N GLN A 111 -9.56 3.39 40.83
CA GLN A 111 -9.45 4.78 40.46
C GLN A 111 -8.11 5.11 39.82
N ARG A 112 -7.00 4.57 40.33
CA ARG A 112 -5.66 4.77 39.77
C ARG A 112 -5.50 4.15 38.38
N ALA A 113 -6.01 2.93 38.19
CA ALA A 113 -5.99 2.26 36.89
C ALA A 113 -6.91 2.93 35.86
N GLN A 114 -8.06 3.48 36.30
CA GLN A 114 -8.92 4.29 35.42
C GLN A 114 -8.19 5.54 34.94
N GLN A 115 -7.55 6.30 35.82
CA GLN A 115 -6.76 7.47 35.46
C GLN A 115 -5.60 7.10 34.51
N TYR A 116 -4.91 6.00 34.79
CA TYR A 116 -3.85 5.47 33.91
C TYR A 116 -4.38 5.11 32.52
N THR A 117 -5.56 4.47 32.45
CA THR A 117 -6.22 4.11 31.18
C THR A 117 -6.50 5.35 30.32
N GLU A 118 -7.07 6.39 30.96
CA GLU A 118 -7.41 7.65 30.29
C GLU A 118 -6.15 8.41 29.82
N ASP A 119 -5.16 8.56 30.69
CA ASP A 119 -3.92 9.29 30.41
C ASP A 119 -3.13 8.59 29.31
N PHE A 120 -3.02 7.26 29.35
CA PHE A 120 -2.31 6.49 28.34
C PHE A 120 -2.98 6.63 26.97
N ALA A 121 -4.29 6.48 26.92
CA ALA A 121 -5.05 6.62 25.69
C ALA A 121 -4.97 8.03 25.12
N ALA A 122 -5.04 9.07 25.98
CA ALA A 122 -4.93 10.46 25.57
C ALA A 122 -3.57 10.81 24.97
N VAL A 123 -2.47 10.33 25.60
CA VAL A 123 -1.09 10.56 25.11
C VAL A 123 -0.85 9.90 23.76
N LYS A 124 -1.32 8.69 23.55
CA LYS A 124 -1.15 7.97 22.29
C LYS A 124 -2.14 8.43 21.22
N GLY A 125 -3.36 8.75 21.61
CA GLY A 125 -4.40 9.30 20.76
C GLY A 125 -4.83 8.43 19.57
N ILE A 126 -4.49 7.14 19.55
CA ILE A 126 -4.85 6.18 18.49
C ILE A 126 -6.04 5.28 18.87
N PHE A 127 -6.35 5.21 20.16
CA PHE A 127 -7.37 4.32 20.68
C PHE A 127 -8.77 4.93 20.52
N GLU A 128 -9.69 4.16 19.97
CA GLU A 128 -11.13 4.40 20.06
C GLU A 128 -11.66 3.98 21.43
N GLY A 129 -11.16 2.84 21.93
CA GLY A 129 -11.41 2.33 23.25
C GLY A 129 -10.20 1.58 23.78
N LEU A 130 -9.84 1.81 25.04
CA LEU A 130 -8.83 1.07 25.77
C LEU A 130 -9.41 0.73 27.13
N TYR A 131 -9.27 -0.52 27.57
CA TYR A 131 -9.92 -0.99 28.79
C TYR A 131 -9.24 -2.19 29.42
N ILE A 132 -9.51 -2.36 30.72
CA ILE A 132 -9.12 -3.52 31.51
C ILE A 132 -10.38 -4.27 31.92
N ALA A 133 -10.38 -5.59 31.79
CA ALA A 133 -11.52 -6.43 32.16
C ALA A 133 -11.12 -7.75 32.83
N THR A 134 -12.02 -8.29 33.59
CA THR A 134 -11.88 -9.63 34.19
C THR A 134 -12.01 -10.76 33.16
N PRO A 135 -11.62 -12.01 33.48
CA PRO A 135 -11.81 -13.13 32.56
C PRO A 135 -13.30 -13.44 32.24
N THR A 136 -14.23 -12.93 33.04
CA THR A 136 -15.68 -12.99 32.79
C THR A 136 -16.19 -11.84 31.93
N THR A 137 -15.28 -11.08 31.33
CA THR A 137 -15.53 -9.92 30.45
C THR A 137 -16.27 -8.74 31.12
N HIS A 138 -16.17 -8.65 32.47
CA HIS A 138 -16.62 -7.51 33.23
C HIS A 138 -15.56 -6.39 33.11
N VAL A 139 -15.96 -5.23 32.59
CA VAL A 139 -15.08 -4.09 32.33
C VAL A 139 -14.83 -3.33 33.61
N LEU A 140 -13.57 -3.28 34.04
CA LEU A 140 -13.14 -2.58 35.24
C LEU A 140 -12.81 -1.10 34.97
N THR A 141 -12.06 -0.85 33.91
CA THR A 141 -11.73 0.51 33.43
C THR A 141 -11.98 0.64 31.94
N HIS A 142 -12.29 1.85 31.48
CA HIS A 142 -12.49 2.10 30.05
C HIS A 142 -12.31 3.58 29.74
N THR A 143 -11.84 3.93 28.55
CA THR A 143 -11.77 5.33 28.06
C THR A 143 -13.16 5.98 27.85
N SER A 144 -14.22 5.18 27.79
CA SER A 144 -15.61 5.64 27.80
C SER A 144 -16.27 5.22 29.12
N GLU A 145 -16.68 6.20 29.94
CA GLU A 145 -17.35 5.96 31.22
C GLU A 145 -18.58 5.04 31.09
N GLN A 146 -19.29 5.12 29.96
CA GLN A 146 -20.51 4.34 29.72
C GLN A 146 -20.24 2.83 29.58
N ALA A 147 -19.02 2.41 29.34
CA ALA A 147 -18.63 1.02 29.20
C ALA A 147 -18.13 0.39 30.51
N ILE A 148 -17.85 1.20 31.53
CA ILE A 148 -17.38 0.72 32.84
C ILE A 148 -18.50 -0.05 33.56
N GLY A 149 -18.15 -1.20 34.14
CA GLY A 149 -19.10 -2.06 34.85
C GLY A 149 -19.97 -2.93 33.95
N ILE A 150 -19.85 -2.86 32.64
CA ILE A 150 -20.58 -3.70 31.70
C ILE A 150 -19.88 -5.07 31.56
N THR A 151 -20.67 -6.12 31.50
CA THR A 151 -20.20 -7.46 31.08
C THR A 151 -20.50 -7.63 29.60
N THR A 152 -19.45 -7.78 28.81
CA THR A 152 -19.57 -7.69 27.34
C THR A 152 -19.95 -9.02 26.68
N ARG A 153 -19.76 -10.16 27.36
CA ARG A 153 -20.06 -11.49 26.82
C ARG A 153 -20.71 -12.38 27.90
N SER A 154 -21.52 -13.34 27.44
CA SER A 154 -22.15 -14.34 28.32
C SER A 154 -22.42 -15.63 27.53
N GLY A 155 -22.65 -16.75 28.23
CA GLY A 155 -22.93 -18.05 27.63
C GLY A 155 -21.87 -18.51 26.66
N ASP A 156 -22.26 -19.08 25.53
CA ASP A 156 -21.37 -19.63 24.50
C ASP A 156 -20.34 -18.63 23.97
N SER A 157 -20.72 -17.35 23.84
CA SER A 157 -19.83 -16.29 23.39
C SER A 157 -18.69 -15.98 24.37
N LEU A 158 -18.97 -16.13 25.70
CA LEU A 158 -17.93 -16.00 26.72
C LEU A 158 -16.99 -17.21 26.68
N GLU A 159 -17.54 -18.41 26.59
CA GLU A 159 -16.76 -19.66 26.54
C GLU A 159 -15.82 -19.66 25.30
N GLU A 160 -16.32 -19.30 24.12
CA GLU A 160 -15.52 -19.19 22.91
C GLU A 160 -14.40 -18.17 23.08
N PHE A 161 -14.68 -17.00 23.64
CA PHE A 161 -13.70 -15.96 23.89
C PHE A 161 -12.60 -16.42 24.86
N GLN A 162 -12.96 -17.07 25.93
CA GLN A 162 -12.00 -17.61 26.90
C GLN A 162 -11.12 -18.70 26.29
N ASN A 163 -11.69 -19.59 25.49
CA ASN A 163 -10.97 -20.70 24.88
C ASN A 163 -10.06 -20.25 23.69
N THR A 164 -10.38 -19.15 23.02
CA THR A 164 -9.64 -18.68 21.84
C THR A 164 -8.69 -17.52 22.15
N ILE A 165 -9.16 -16.55 22.94
CA ILE A 165 -8.41 -15.30 23.18
C ILE A 165 -7.67 -15.35 24.52
N LEU A 166 -8.33 -15.83 25.59
CA LEU A 166 -7.74 -15.85 26.92
C LEU A 166 -6.97 -17.13 27.25
N ALA A 167 -6.78 -18.03 26.29
CA ALA A 167 -6.13 -19.31 26.52
C ALA A 167 -4.59 -19.23 26.64
N GLN A 168 -3.98 -18.19 26.15
CA GLN A 168 -2.52 -18.05 26.11
C GLN A 168 -2.09 -16.61 26.41
N PRO A 169 -0.92 -16.40 27.07
CA PRO A 169 -0.41 -15.07 27.43
C PRO A 169 0.25 -14.37 26.21
N GLN A 170 -0.52 -14.16 25.16
CA GLN A 170 -0.05 -13.48 23.94
C GLN A 170 -1.08 -12.49 23.42
N LEU A 171 -0.59 -11.42 22.82
CA LEU A 171 -1.45 -10.46 22.13
C LEU A 171 -2.16 -11.14 20.96
N THR A 172 -3.46 -10.97 20.89
CA THR A 172 -4.30 -11.43 19.77
C THR A 172 -4.90 -10.24 19.06
N ASN A 173 -4.58 -10.11 17.77
CA ASN A 173 -5.10 -9.11 16.87
C ASN A 173 -6.16 -9.74 15.96
N LEU A 174 -7.42 -9.33 16.13
CA LEU A 174 -8.54 -9.84 15.33
C LEU A 174 -8.73 -9.14 13.99
N GLY A 175 -7.85 -8.17 13.68
CA GLY A 175 -7.96 -7.38 12.45
C GLY A 175 -9.00 -6.26 12.54
N ILE A 176 -9.37 -5.74 11.37
CA ILE A 176 -10.30 -4.61 11.25
C ILE A 176 -11.74 -5.11 11.36
N MET A 177 -12.47 -4.56 12.32
CA MET A 177 -13.89 -4.85 12.53
C MET A 177 -14.67 -3.61 12.93
N LYS A 178 -15.99 -3.72 12.96
CA LYS A 178 -16.86 -2.63 13.39
C LYS A 178 -16.95 -2.60 14.91
N SER A 179 -16.66 -1.45 15.52
CA SER A 179 -16.82 -1.27 16.97
C SER A 179 -18.27 -1.46 17.38
N PRO A 180 -18.56 -2.30 18.37
CA PRO A 180 -19.91 -2.44 18.91
C PRO A 180 -20.42 -1.17 19.61
N GLY A 181 -19.51 -0.36 20.15
CA GLY A 181 -19.86 0.86 20.90
C GLY A 181 -20.16 2.05 20.00
N THR A 182 -19.28 2.35 19.04
CA THR A 182 -19.38 3.55 18.21
C THR A 182 -19.78 3.28 16.77
N GLY A 183 -19.67 2.04 16.30
CA GLY A 183 -19.88 1.66 14.90
C GLY A 183 -18.73 2.03 13.97
N SER A 184 -17.65 2.62 14.49
CA SER A 184 -16.44 2.94 13.72
C SER A 184 -15.69 1.68 13.34
N MET A 185 -14.90 1.77 12.24
CA MET A 185 -13.95 0.69 11.90
C MET A 185 -12.73 0.81 12.80
N ILE A 186 -12.44 -0.29 13.51
CA ILE A 186 -11.32 -0.38 14.45
C ILE A 186 -10.48 -1.62 14.18
N LEU A 187 -9.22 -1.56 14.55
CA LEU A 187 -8.37 -2.72 14.72
C LEU A 187 -8.57 -3.21 16.15
N SER A 188 -9.12 -4.42 16.31
CA SER A 188 -9.48 -4.98 17.62
C SER A 188 -8.40 -5.90 18.14
N MET A 189 -7.91 -5.61 19.35
CA MET A 189 -6.81 -6.35 19.97
C MET A 189 -7.13 -6.72 21.41
N TYR A 190 -6.55 -7.83 21.85
CA TYR A 190 -6.68 -8.34 23.21
C TYR A 190 -5.31 -8.81 23.73
N TYR A 191 -5.02 -8.52 24.98
CA TYR A 191 -3.82 -8.99 25.67
C TYR A 191 -4.21 -9.62 27.01
N PRO A 192 -4.25 -10.97 27.10
CA PRO A 192 -4.52 -11.68 28.34
C PRO A 192 -3.37 -11.55 29.33
N ILE A 193 -3.68 -11.40 30.60
CA ILE A 193 -2.73 -11.29 31.69
C ILE A 193 -2.84 -12.51 32.58
N PHE A 194 -1.71 -13.13 32.83
CA PHE A 194 -1.61 -14.37 33.58
C PHE A 194 -0.79 -14.18 34.86
N GLU A 195 -1.25 -14.80 35.90
CA GLU A 195 -0.53 -15.02 37.14
C GLU A 195 -0.52 -16.51 37.47
N ASN A 196 0.67 -17.11 37.69
CA ASN A 196 0.82 -18.54 37.99
C ASN A 196 0.02 -19.47 37.03
N ASP A 197 0.12 -19.20 35.71
CA ASP A 197 -0.57 -19.91 34.64
C ASP A 197 -2.11 -19.78 34.64
N ILE A 198 -2.65 -18.87 35.43
CA ILE A 198 -4.07 -18.57 35.49
C ILE A 198 -4.32 -17.20 34.86
N CYS A 199 -5.24 -17.11 33.89
CA CYS A 199 -5.66 -15.81 33.35
C CYS A 199 -6.43 -15.04 34.44
N ILE A 200 -5.84 -13.92 34.92
CA ILE A 200 -6.45 -13.05 35.95
C ILE A 200 -7.27 -11.92 35.34
N GLY A 201 -7.11 -11.65 34.05
CA GLY A 201 -7.84 -10.63 33.34
C GLY A 201 -7.23 -10.39 31.97
N TYR A 202 -7.69 -9.34 31.31
CA TYR A 202 -7.16 -8.94 30.01
C TYR A 202 -7.31 -7.44 29.78
N VAL A 203 -6.46 -6.94 28.88
CA VAL A 203 -6.63 -5.63 28.26
C VAL A 203 -7.28 -5.78 26.89
N GLY A 204 -8.24 -4.94 26.58
CA GLY A 204 -8.83 -4.84 25.25
C GLY A 204 -8.63 -3.45 24.66
N ALA A 205 -8.39 -3.39 23.37
CA ALA A 205 -8.25 -2.15 22.63
C ALA A 205 -8.96 -2.16 21.30
N GLY A 206 -9.63 -1.06 20.99
CA GLY A 206 -10.04 -0.67 19.66
C GLY A 206 -9.15 0.48 19.16
N VAL A 207 -8.43 0.28 18.07
CA VAL A 207 -7.55 1.29 17.48
C VAL A 207 -8.21 1.85 16.23
N TYR A 208 -8.25 3.17 16.06
CA TYR A 208 -8.91 3.80 14.91
C TYR A 208 -8.30 3.36 13.57
N ALA A 209 -9.06 2.61 12.77
CA ALA A 209 -8.67 2.27 11.41
C ALA A 209 -8.71 3.48 10.45
N SER A 210 -9.47 4.53 10.77
CA SER A 210 -9.51 5.77 9.98
C SER A 210 -8.15 6.45 9.86
N ARG A 211 -7.34 6.46 10.91
CA ARG A 211 -5.98 7.04 10.87
C ARG A 211 -5.05 6.28 9.92
N LEU A 212 -5.18 4.97 9.84
CA LEU A 212 -4.49 4.16 8.84
C LEU A 212 -4.94 4.55 7.43
N MET A 213 -6.25 4.72 7.23
CA MET A 213 -6.80 5.13 5.94
C MET A 213 -6.30 6.53 5.54
N ASP A 214 -6.27 7.49 6.46
CA ASP A 214 -5.75 8.84 6.22
C ASP A 214 -4.27 8.82 5.83
N SER A 215 -3.46 7.99 6.48
CA SER A 215 -2.05 7.80 6.13
C SER A 215 -1.86 7.23 4.73
N LEU A 216 -2.73 6.30 4.31
CA LEU A 216 -2.69 5.70 2.98
C LEU A 216 -3.18 6.65 1.87
N LEU A 217 -4.17 7.52 2.18
CA LEU A 217 -4.72 8.47 1.22
C LEU A 217 -3.84 9.72 1.03
N ASN A 218 -3.11 10.12 2.06
CA ASN A 218 -2.21 11.29 2.02
C ASN A 218 -0.84 11.00 1.37
N LEU A 219 -0.59 9.78 0.93
CA LEU A 219 0.53 9.46 0.07
C LEU A 219 0.24 10.01 -1.33
N ASN A 220 0.66 11.26 -1.59
CA ASN A 220 0.72 11.81 -2.95
C ASN A 220 1.66 10.93 -3.78
N ILE A 221 1.09 10.26 -4.77
CA ILE A 221 1.79 9.52 -5.83
C ILE A 221 2.32 10.53 -6.85
#